data_f00b2fe0cf7fea1517537ef3f4352849
#
_entry.id   f00b2fe0cf7fea1517537ef3f4352849
#
_cell.length_a   1.000
_cell.length_b   1.000
_cell.length_c   1.000
_cell.angle_alpha   90.00
_cell.angle_beta   90.00
_cell.angle_gamma   90.00
#
_symmetry.space_group_name_H-M   'P 1'
#
loop_
_entity.id
_entity.type
_entity.pdbx_description
1 polymer ?
#
loop_
_entity_poly.entity_id
_entity_poly.type
_entity_poly.pdbx_seq_one_letter_code
_entity_poly.pdbx_strand_id
1 'polypeptide(L)'
;RGGWTGWSWNTNLIPDPEGLLADIHKGGLRAALNLHPADGVAAHEDQYKAVAEAMGLDAGSAETIPWMLEDRKFAKAFFDHIIRPLEKQGVDFWWLDWQQHLTNPRLAGLGETMWCNHVFFNDMKKNRPDRRPVIFHRWGGLGSHRYQIGFSGDTYINFPTLAFEPYFTATASNVGYGYWGHDLGGHMINYYEPNDPELLLRWMQFGVFTPIFRTHATKGGHIERRIWTYDNFPMINQTVKLRYALFPYLYTMARKAYDTGVGLCRPMYYEYPETAEAYEREGQYFFGDDILVAPVVEPSVDGVSKKEIWFPEGKWWSVAHGKLIDGGTVRSLDYTLDQIPYFYRQ
;
A
#
# COMPACT_ATOMS: atom_id res chain seq x y z
N ARG A 1 13.95 -13.96 16.84
CA ARG A 1 15.30 -14.13 16.32
C ARG A 1 15.85 -12.77 15.92
N GLY A 2 17.17 -12.65 15.74
CA GLY A 2 17.80 -11.39 15.35
C GLY A 2 17.64 -11.12 13.84
N GLY A 3 17.65 -9.84 13.45
CA GLY A 3 17.60 -9.45 12.05
C GLY A 3 16.20 -9.08 11.53
N TRP A 4 16.16 -8.61 10.27
CA TRP A 4 14.96 -8.03 9.64
C TRP A 4 14.53 -8.75 8.37
N THR A 5 15.28 -9.74 7.93
CA THR A 5 15.13 -10.37 6.61
C THR A 5 13.77 -11.01 6.37
N GLY A 6 13.20 -11.66 7.39
CA GLY A 6 11.92 -12.35 7.29
C GLY A 6 11.99 -13.77 6.72
N TRP A 7 13.18 -14.39 6.69
CA TRP A 7 13.35 -15.74 6.14
C TRP A 7 12.86 -16.85 7.07
N SER A 8 12.91 -16.61 8.39
CA SER A 8 12.58 -17.61 9.41
C SER A 8 11.44 -17.18 10.30
N TRP A 9 10.56 -18.10 10.64
CA TRP A 9 9.48 -17.88 11.58
C TRP A 9 9.98 -17.70 13.02
N ASN A 10 9.41 -16.76 13.73
CA ASN A 10 9.57 -16.70 15.19
C ASN A 10 8.58 -17.68 15.85
N THR A 11 9.04 -18.90 16.07
CA THR A 11 8.21 -19.98 16.63
C THR A 11 7.74 -19.75 18.08
N ASN A 12 8.33 -18.80 18.81
CA ASN A 12 7.82 -18.36 20.09
C ASN A 12 6.52 -17.56 19.98
N LEU A 13 6.34 -16.82 18.87
CA LEU A 13 5.14 -16.04 18.58
C LEU A 13 4.15 -16.81 17.71
N ILE A 14 4.67 -17.59 16.75
CA ILE A 14 3.91 -18.38 15.79
C ILE A 14 4.43 -19.81 15.86
N PRO A 15 3.93 -20.62 16.83
CA PRO A 15 4.43 -21.97 17.04
C PRO A 15 4.14 -22.93 15.87
N ASP A 16 3.02 -22.70 15.18
CA ASP A 16 2.57 -23.48 14.03
C ASP A 16 2.26 -22.53 12.82
N PRO A 17 3.27 -22.19 12.03
CA PRO A 17 3.06 -21.33 10.85
C PRO A 17 2.15 -21.92 9.79
N GLU A 18 2.21 -23.23 9.55
CA GLU A 18 1.39 -23.91 8.55
C GLU A 18 -0.09 -23.92 8.98
N GLY A 19 -0.35 -24.20 10.25
CA GLY A 19 -1.70 -24.11 10.82
C GLY A 19 -2.27 -22.71 10.77
N LEU A 20 -1.48 -21.67 11.11
CA LEU A 20 -1.88 -20.29 10.98
C LEU A 20 -2.26 -19.92 9.53
N LEU A 21 -1.43 -20.28 8.56
CA LEU A 21 -1.70 -20.01 7.14
C LEU A 21 -2.92 -20.76 6.64
N ALA A 22 -3.12 -22.02 7.09
CA ALA A 22 -4.31 -22.79 6.76
C ALA A 22 -5.60 -22.15 7.31
N ASP A 23 -5.57 -21.62 8.53
CA ASP A 23 -6.72 -20.91 9.12
C ASP A 23 -7.02 -19.60 8.39
N ILE A 24 -6.00 -18.86 7.98
CA ILE A 24 -6.15 -17.65 7.13
C ILE A 24 -6.85 -18.01 5.82
N HIS A 25 -6.41 -19.09 5.16
CA HIS A 25 -7.00 -19.56 3.90
C HIS A 25 -8.43 -20.06 4.08
N LYS A 26 -8.72 -20.76 5.18
CA LYS A 26 -10.05 -21.20 5.54
C LYS A 26 -11.02 -20.03 5.71
N GLY A 27 -10.51 -18.90 6.20
CA GLY A 27 -11.24 -17.62 6.25
C GLY A 27 -11.42 -16.93 4.89
N GLY A 28 -10.94 -17.50 3.79
CA GLY A 28 -10.99 -16.89 2.44
C GLY A 28 -9.95 -15.79 2.22
N LEU A 29 -8.99 -15.62 3.12
CA LEU A 29 -7.97 -14.60 3.07
C LEU A 29 -6.69 -15.09 2.38
N ARG A 30 -5.78 -14.17 2.10
CA ARG A 30 -4.44 -14.44 1.57
C ARG A 30 -3.38 -13.88 2.50
N ALA A 31 -2.23 -14.55 2.56
CA ALA A 31 -1.12 -14.16 3.43
C ALA A 31 0.07 -13.65 2.63
N ALA A 32 0.64 -12.52 3.05
CA ALA A 32 1.91 -12.02 2.57
C ALA A 32 2.91 -11.92 3.72
N LEU A 33 4.18 -12.11 3.43
CA LEU A 33 5.27 -11.84 4.36
C LEU A 33 6.04 -10.60 3.92
N ASN A 34 6.39 -9.76 4.91
CA ASN A 34 7.28 -8.62 4.72
C ASN A 34 8.72 -9.09 4.72
N LEU A 35 9.48 -8.73 3.69
CA LEU A 35 10.86 -9.13 3.47
C LEU A 35 11.77 -7.91 3.38
N HIS A 36 12.93 -7.97 4.07
CA HIS A 36 13.99 -6.96 4.03
C HIS A 36 15.30 -7.65 3.59
N PRO A 37 15.55 -7.78 2.30
CA PRO A 37 16.60 -8.66 1.79
C PRO A 37 18.02 -8.15 1.93
N ALA A 38 18.24 -6.86 2.19
CA ALA A 38 19.57 -6.25 2.14
C ALA A 38 20.60 -6.91 3.06
N ASP A 39 20.17 -7.48 4.20
CA ASP A 39 21.06 -8.15 5.15
C ASP A 39 21.51 -9.54 4.67
N GLY A 40 21.06 -10.01 3.52
CA GLY A 40 21.41 -11.30 2.99
C GLY A 40 20.85 -12.48 3.79
N VAL A 41 21.62 -13.58 3.90
CA VAL A 41 21.19 -14.78 4.64
C VAL A 41 22.19 -15.05 5.77
N ALA A 42 21.75 -14.76 7.00
CA ALA A 42 22.61 -14.90 8.18
C ALA A 42 22.51 -16.29 8.80
N ALA A 43 23.52 -16.68 9.57
CA ALA A 43 23.65 -18.01 10.16
C ALA A 43 22.52 -18.40 11.14
N HIS A 44 21.76 -17.42 11.66
CA HIS A 44 20.62 -17.66 12.54
C HIS A 44 19.33 -18.07 11.79
N GLU A 45 19.32 -17.93 10.46
CA GLU A 45 18.18 -18.30 9.63
C GLU A 45 18.07 -19.83 9.48
N ASP A 46 16.85 -20.35 9.53
CA ASP A 46 16.63 -21.81 9.47
C ASP A 46 17.16 -22.43 8.18
N GLN A 47 17.16 -21.66 7.07
CA GLN A 47 17.54 -22.10 5.74
C GLN A 47 19.02 -21.82 5.41
N TYR A 48 19.78 -21.16 6.31
CA TYR A 48 21.17 -20.74 6.06
C TYR A 48 22.05 -21.86 5.54
N LYS A 49 22.04 -23.02 6.23
CA LYS A 49 22.86 -24.18 5.86
C LYS A 49 22.58 -24.64 4.41
N ALA A 50 21.33 -24.77 4.06
CA ALA A 50 20.94 -25.22 2.72
C ALA A 50 21.36 -24.22 1.63
N VAL A 51 21.26 -22.91 1.88
CA VAL A 51 21.73 -21.87 0.97
C VAL A 51 23.25 -21.88 0.86
N ALA A 52 23.98 -21.97 1.97
CA ALA A 52 25.46 -22.05 1.97
C ALA A 52 25.97 -23.25 1.17
N GLU A 53 25.42 -24.43 1.42
CA GLU A 53 25.76 -25.65 0.68
C GLU A 53 25.47 -25.52 -0.83
N ALA A 54 24.31 -24.98 -1.21
CA ALA A 54 23.95 -24.73 -2.61
C ALA A 54 24.89 -23.72 -3.28
N MET A 55 25.41 -22.75 -2.51
CA MET A 55 26.41 -21.80 -2.97
C MET A 55 27.84 -22.40 -3.03
N GLY A 56 28.08 -23.56 -2.41
CA GLY A 56 29.40 -24.16 -2.24
C GLY A 56 30.25 -23.43 -1.18
N LEU A 57 29.60 -22.83 -0.20
CA LEU A 57 30.24 -22.16 0.93
C LEU A 57 30.31 -23.11 2.13
N ASP A 58 31.26 -22.84 3.03
CA ASP A 58 31.33 -23.56 4.30
C ASP A 58 30.24 -23.06 5.26
N ALA A 59 29.21 -23.86 5.47
CA ALA A 59 28.15 -23.53 6.42
C ALA A 59 28.65 -23.47 7.88
N GLY A 60 29.80 -24.08 8.19
CA GLY A 60 30.42 -24.03 9.52
C GLY A 60 31.09 -22.69 9.82
N SER A 61 31.40 -21.86 8.83
CA SER A 61 31.97 -20.52 9.02
C SER A 61 31.01 -19.56 9.73
N ALA A 62 29.71 -19.83 9.62
CA ALA A 62 28.62 -18.96 10.10
C ALA A 62 28.67 -17.51 9.59
N GLU A 63 29.39 -17.26 8.50
CA GLU A 63 29.45 -15.95 7.83
C GLU A 63 28.15 -15.66 7.09
N THR A 64 27.65 -14.43 7.24
CA THR A 64 26.46 -14.00 6.49
C THR A 64 26.71 -14.06 4.99
N ILE A 65 25.82 -14.72 4.25
CA ILE A 65 25.83 -14.75 2.80
C ILE A 65 25.25 -13.42 2.32
N PRO A 66 26.04 -12.57 1.63
CA PRO A 66 25.55 -11.27 1.19
C PRO A 66 24.36 -11.37 0.22
N TRP A 67 23.52 -10.34 0.20
CA TRP A 67 22.49 -10.21 -0.81
C TRP A 67 23.11 -9.97 -2.19
N MET A 68 22.82 -10.84 -3.15
CA MET A 68 23.37 -10.75 -4.49
C MET A 68 22.42 -11.37 -5.53
N LEU A 69 21.20 -10.83 -5.58
CA LEU A 69 20.13 -11.39 -6.44
C LEU A 69 20.46 -11.35 -7.95
N GLU A 70 21.45 -10.57 -8.35
CA GLU A 70 22.00 -10.54 -9.70
C GLU A 70 22.93 -11.75 -10.02
N ASP A 71 23.38 -12.48 -9.02
CA ASP A 71 24.10 -13.74 -9.19
C ASP A 71 23.11 -14.90 -9.37
N ARG A 72 23.18 -15.58 -10.52
CA ARG A 72 22.25 -16.65 -10.85
C ARG A 72 22.31 -17.84 -9.90
N LYS A 73 23.51 -18.13 -9.36
CA LYS A 73 23.69 -19.24 -8.42
C LYS A 73 23.03 -18.89 -7.08
N PHE A 74 23.27 -17.68 -6.59
CA PHE A 74 22.59 -17.18 -5.39
C PHE A 74 21.08 -17.12 -5.58
N ALA A 75 20.60 -16.50 -6.66
CA ALA A 75 19.17 -16.40 -6.95
C ALA A 75 18.49 -17.78 -6.93
N LYS A 76 19.12 -18.79 -7.59
CA LYS A 76 18.59 -20.16 -7.58
C LYS A 76 18.57 -20.74 -6.17
N ALA A 77 19.67 -20.65 -5.43
CA ALA A 77 19.74 -21.16 -4.05
C ALA A 77 18.71 -20.48 -3.14
N PHE A 78 18.58 -19.17 -3.24
CA PHE A 78 17.62 -18.36 -2.46
C PHE A 78 16.18 -18.77 -2.76
N PHE A 79 15.77 -18.83 -4.01
CA PHE A 79 14.42 -19.24 -4.35
C PHE A 79 14.12 -20.69 -3.96
N ASP A 80 15.03 -21.61 -4.21
CA ASP A 80 14.80 -23.04 -3.93
C ASP A 80 14.74 -23.34 -2.43
N HIS A 81 15.59 -22.70 -1.62
CA HIS A 81 15.76 -23.05 -0.20
C HIS A 81 15.06 -22.08 0.78
N ILE A 82 14.68 -20.86 0.36
CA ILE A 82 13.97 -19.92 1.21
C ILE A 82 12.55 -19.71 0.70
N ILE A 83 12.39 -19.25 -0.52
CA ILE A 83 11.08 -18.83 -1.03
C ILE A 83 10.14 -20.01 -1.24
N ARG A 84 10.60 -21.09 -1.90
CA ARG A 84 9.75 -22.28 -2.16
C ARG A 84 9.24 -22.97 -0.90
N PRO A 85 10.05 -23.19 0.15
CA PRO A 85 9.54 -23.72 1.41
C PRO A 85 8.43 -22.86 2.02
N LEU A 86 8.60 -21.53 2.07
CA LEU A 86 7.59 -20.62 2.61
C LEU A 86 6.31 -20.62 1.77
N GLU A 87 6.43 -20.64 0.44
CA GLU A 87 5.28 -20.79 -0.46
C GLU A 87 4.55 -22.13 -0.26
N LYS A 88 5.29 -23.21 -0.03
CA LYS A 88 4.71 -24.54 0.26
C LYS A 88 3.97 -24.57 1.59
N GLN A 89 4.40 -23.79 2.58
CA GLN A 89 3.70 -23.61 3.86
C GLN A 89 2.38 -22.84 3.70
N GLY A 90 2.20 -22.06 2.62
CA GLY A 90 0.97 -21.35 2.34
C GLY A 90 1.11 -19.84 2.12
N VAL A 91 2.33 -19.30 1.99
CA VAL A 91 2.51 -17.88 1.66
C VAL A 91 2.04 -17.60 0.24
N ASP A 92 1.13 -16.64 0.07
CA ASP A 92 0.48 -16.35 -1.21
C ASP A 92 1.26 -15.37 -2.08
N PHE A 93 1.84 -14.32 -1.48
CA PHE A 93 2.60 -13.30 -2.20
C PHE A 93 3.60 -12.62 -1.28
N TRP A 94 4.43 -11.70 -1.83
CA TRP A 94 5.55 -11.13 -1.14
C TRP A 94 5.40 -9.62 -1.01
N TRP A 95 5.78 -9.09 0.16
CA TRP A 95 5.99 -7.68 0.38
C TRP A 95 7.49 -7.42 0.45
N LEU A 96 8.03 -6.88 -0.66
CA LEU A 96 9.44 -6.48 -0.76
C LEU A 96 9.60 -5.08 -0.19
N ASP A 97 10.01 -4.99 1.06
CA ASP A 97 10.20 -3.73 1.72
C ASP A 97 11.57 -3.15 1.40
N TRP A 98 11.85 -1.97 1.94
CA TRP A 98 13.09 -1.29 1.65
C TRP A 98 14.28 -2.00 2.29
N GLN A 99 15.45 -1.34 2.43
CA GLN A 99 16.74 -1.90 2.82
C GLN A 99 17.47 -2.68 1.72
N GLN A 100 17.15 -2.39 0.47
CA GLN A 100 17.98 -2.77 -0.66
C GLN A 100 19.03 -1.68 -0.93
N HIS A 101 20.14 -2.06 -1.57
CA HIS A 101 21.11 -1.09 -2.06
C HIS A 101 20.47 -0.16 -3.10
N LEU A 102 20.87 1.11 -3.09
CA LEU A 102 20.31 2.11 -4.02
C LEU A 102 20.58 1.76 -5.49
N THR A 103 21.73 1.11 -5.76
CA THR A 103 22.12 0.68 -7.11
C THR A 103 22.57 -0.76 -7.08
N ASN A 104 22.24 -1.50 -8.14
CA ASN A 104 22.72 -2.87 -8.30
C ASN A 104 24.24 -2.87 -8.52
N PRO A 105 25.03 -3.65 -7.77
CA PRO A 105 26.49 -3.59 -7.84
C PRO A 105 27.07 -4.14 -9.15
N ARG A 106 26.32 -4.99 -9.87
CA ARG A 106 26.78 -5.61 -11.13
C ARG A 106 26.11 -5.04 -12.37
N LEU A 107 24.94 -4.39 -12.22
CA LEU A 107 24.15 -3.86 -13.32
C LEU A 107 24.11 -2.34 -13.24
N ALA A 108 25.09 -1.69 -13.86
CA ALA A 108 25.25 -0.22 -13.81
C ALA A 108 23.95 0.50 -14.23
N GLY A 109 23.54 1.48 -13.45
CA GLY A 109 22.34 2.29 -13.69
C GLY A 109 21.02 1.62 -13.33
N LEU A 110 21.01 0.37 -12.87
CA LEU A 110 19.81 -0.31 -12.39
C LEU A 110 19.68 -0.18 -10.87
N GLY A 111 18.53 0.32 -10.40
CA GLY A 111 18.21 0.34 -8.98
C GLY A 111 17.92 -1.07 -8.46
N GLU A 112 18.45 -1.41 -7.27
CA GLU A 112 18.26 -2.73 -6.67
C GLU A 112 16.80 -3.04 -6.37
N THR A 113 16.01 -2.07 -5.94
CA THR A 113 14.56 -2.23 -5.75
C THR A 113 13.87 -2.66 -7.06
N MET A 114 14.22 -2.04 -8.18
CA MET A 114 13.68 -2.42 -9.49
C MET A 114 14.07 -3.84 -9.86
N TRP A 115 15.33 -4.24 -9.59
CA TRP A 115 15.82 -5.59 -9.89
C TRP A 115 15.13 -6.64 -9.01
N CYS A 116 15.00 -6.42 -7.71
CA CYS A 116 14.26 -7.29 -6.80
C CYS A 116 12.81 -7.49 -7.28
N ASN A 117 12.12 -6.38 -7.58
CA ASN A 117 10.74 -6.43 -8.08
C ASN A 117 10.64 -7.25 -9.37
N HIS A 118 11.57 -7.03 -10.31
CA HIS A 118 11.62 -7.77 -11.57
C HIS A 118 11.80 -9.26 -11.37
N VAL A 119 12.76 -9.65 -10.54
CA VAL A 119 13.08 -11.07 -10.31
C VAL A 119 11.94 -11.78 -9.60
N PHE A 120 11.43 -11.23 -8.49
CA PHE A 120 10.33 -11.84 -7.74
C PHE A 120 9.05 -11.95 -8.58
N PHE A 121 8.69 -10.89 -9.29
CA PHE A 121 7.49 -10.88 -10.13
C PHE A 121 7.55 -11.94 -11.25
N ASN A 122 8.70 -12.04 -11.94
CA ASN A 122 8.89 -13.02 -13.01
C ASN A 122 9.02 -14.45 -12.48
N ASP A 123 9.62 -14.61 -11.31
CA ASP A 123 9.66 -15.90 -10.62
C ASP A 123 8.24 -16.39 -10.30
N MET A 124 7.40 -15.55 -9.69
CA MET A 124 6.00 -15.89 -9.43
C MET A 124 5.23 -16.22 -10.72
N LYS A 125 5.43 -15.42 -11.79
CA LYS A 125 4.80 -15.66 -13.10
C LYS A 125 5.17 -17.02 -13.68
N LYS A 126 6.41 -17.42 -13.51
CA LYS A 126 6.95 -18.70 -14.02
C LYS A 126 6.47 -19.90 -13.18
N ASN A 127 6.52 -19.77 -11.88
CA ASN A 127 6.33 -20.90 -10.97
C ASN A 127 4.89 -21.06 -10.45
N ARG A 128 4.04 -20.04 -10.69
CA ARG A 128 2.60 -20.05 -10.37
C ARG A 128 1.78 -19.59 -11.57
N PRO A 129 1.81 -20.30 -12.71
CA PRO A 129 1.18 -19.89 -13.96
C PRO A 129 -0.36 -19.85 -13.88
N ASP A 130 -0.96 -20.49 -12.89
CA ASP A 130 -2.38 -20.50 -12.58
C ASP A 130 -2.88 -19.19 -11.94
N ARG A 131 -1.97 -18.30 -11.55
CA ARG A 131 -2.26 -17.04 -10.86
C ARG A 131 -1.57 -15.87 -11.53
N ARG A 132 -2.20 -14.69 -11.42
CA ARG A 132 -1.50 -13.44 -11.72
C ARG A 132 -0.47 -13.18 -10.62
N PRO A 133 0.80 -12.87 -10.98
CA PRO A 133 1.80 -12.52 -9.99
C PRO A 133 1.39 -11.21 -9.30
N VAL A 134 1.59 -11.15 -8.00
CA VAL A 134 1.33 -9.96 -7.16
C VAL A 134 2.50 -9.81 -6.21
N ILE A 135 3.10 -8.63 -6.20
CA ILE A 135 4.04 -8.22 -5.15
C ILE A 135 3.59 -6.86 -4.59
N PHE A 136 3.83 -6.67 -3.32
CA PHE A 136 3.73 -5.38 -2.64
C PHE A 136 5.15 -4.87 -2.42
N HIS A 137 5.45 -3.64 -2.82
CA HIS A 137 6.83 -3.18 -2.81
C HIS A 137 6.94 -1.67 -2.58
N ARG A 138 8.14 -1.25 -2.23
CA ARG A 138 8.51 0.17 -2.20
C ARG A 138 8.66 0.74 -3.59
N TRP A 139 8.77 2.08 -3.65
CA TRP A 139 9.12 2.78 -4.89
C TRP A 139 10.47 2.27 -5.46
N GLY A 140 10.57 2.19 -6.74
CA GLY A 140 11.79 1.81 -7.46
C GLY A 140 12.07 2.76 -8.64
N GLY A 141 11.42 3.92 -8.66
CA GLY A 141 11.51 4.89 -9.74
C GLY A 141 10.55 4.62 -10.90
N LEU A 142 10.76 5.33 -12.00
CA LEU A 142 9.96 5.18 -13.22
C LEU A 142 10.03 3.75 -13.74
N GLY A 143 8.87 3.20 -14.10
CA GLY A 143 8.75 1.82 -14.59
C GLY A 143 8.41 0.79 -13.52
N SER A 144 8.48 1.10 -12.21
CA SER A 144 8.13 0.19 -11.13
C SER A 144 6.65 -0.18 -11.09
N HIS A 145 5.77 0.60 -11.70
CA HIS A 145 4.35 0.29 -11.89
C HIS A 145 4.09 -1.05 -12.62
N ARG A 146 5.11 -1.60 -13.32
CA ARG A 146 5.05 -2.94 -13.95
C ARG A 146 4.87 -4.08 -12.94
N TYR A 147 5.24 -3.83 -11.69
CA TYR A 147 5.25 -4.82 -10.61
C TYR A 147 4.25 -4.40 -9.55
N GLN A 148 3.01 -4.37 -9.86
CA GLN A 148 1.84 -3.89 -9.08
C GLN A 148 2.16 -3.12 -7.78
N ILE A 149 1.46 -3.18 -6.84
CA ILE A 149 1.24 -2.48 -5.60
C ILE A 149 2.51 -1.80 -5.04
N GLY A 150 2.63 -0.49 -5.28
CA GLY A 150 3.59 0.37 -4.59
C GLY A 150 2.95 1.12 -3.43
N PHE A 151 3.76 1.68 -2.53
CA PHE A 151 3.28 2.52 -1.43
C PHE A 151 4.26 3.61 -1.02
N SER A 152 3.76 4.63 -0.31
CA SER A 152 4.53 5.82 0.07
C SER A 152 5.65 5.56 1.09
N GLY A 153 5.62 4.43 1.80
CA GLY A 153 6.63 4.08 2.80
C GLY A 153 6.37 4.71 4.16
N ASP A 154 7.45 4.97 4.89
CA ASP A 154 7.46 5.35 6.30
C ASP A 154 7.09 6.83 6.49
N THR A 155 5.82 7.14 6.40
CA THR A 155 5.31 8.49 6.60
C THR A 155 5.06 8.80 8.07
N TYR A 156 5.06 10.09 8.44
CA TYR A 156 4.79 10.50 9.81
C TYR A 156 3.30 10.45 10.16
N ILE A 157 3.02 10.10 11.42
CA ILE A 157 1.67 10.07 12.00
C ILE A 157 1.27 11.50 12.35
N ASN A 158 0.70 12.24 11.39
CA ASN A 158 0.21 13.61 11.60
C ASN A 158 -0.71 14.06 10.45
N PHE A 159 -1.47 15.13 10.66
CA PHE A 159 -2.34 15.73 9.65
C PHE A 159 -1.60 16.30 8.43
N PRO A 160 -0.42 16.94 8.54
CA PRO A 160 0.33 17.37 7.36
C PRO A 160 0.68 16.24 6.38
N THR A 161 1.02 15.06 6.88
CA THR A 161 1.22 13.87 6.03
C THR A 161 -0.08 13.46 5.35
N LEU A 162 -1.17 13.36 6.11
CA LEU A 162 -2.49 13.06 5.55
C LEU A 162 -2.90 14.09 4.49
N ALA A 163 -2.59 15.38 4.69
CA ALA A 163 -2.92 16.43 3.74
C ALA A 163 -2.17 16.28 2.39
N PHE A 164 -0.96 15.73 2.41
CA PHE A 164 -0.17 15.47 1.20
C PHE A 164 -0.60 14.22 0.44
N GLU A 165 -1.08 13.19 1.12
CA GLU A 165 -1.33 11.88 0.50
C GLU A 165 -2.40 11.86 -0.61
N PRO A 166 -3.51 12.64 -0.58
CA PRO A 166 -4.44 12.72 -1.69
C PRO A 166 -3.78 13.20 -3.00
N TYR A 167 -2.97 14.25 -2.92
CA TYR A 167 -2.16 14.73 -4.05
C TYR A 167 -1.20 13.65 -4.56
N PHE A 168 -0.47 13.03 -3.65
CA PHE A 168 0.48 11.97 -4.00
C PHE A 168 -0.20 10.77 -4.65
N THR A 169 -1.37 10.36 -4.14
CA THR A 169 -2.17 9.26 -4.70
C THR A 169 -2.63 9.56 -6.12
N ALA A 170 -3.18 10.74 -6.33
CA ALA A 170 -3.68 11.13 -7.64
C ALA A 170 -2.55 11.25 -8.67
N THR A 171 -1.45 11.92 -8.29
CA THR A 171 -0.30 12.14 -9.19
C THR A 171 0.54 10.90 -9.45
N ALA A 172 0.45 9.84 -8.64
CA ALA A 172 1.05 8.55 -8.93
C ALA A 172 0.56 7.98 -10.28
N SER A 173 -0.67 8.29 -10.68
CA SER A 173 -1.21 7.92 -11.99
C SER A 173 -0.47 8.54 -13.17
N ASN A 174 0.21 9.70 -13.00
CA ASN A 174 1.01 10.35 -14.05
C ASN A 174 2.20 9.48 -14.53
N VAL A 175 2.64 8.55 -13.67
CA VAL A 175 3.73 7.62 -13.97
C VAL A 175 3.24 6.16 -14.04
N GLY A 176 1.94 5.97 -14.21
CA GLY A 176 1.31 4.67 -14.40
C GLY A 176 1.07 3.87 -13.12
N TYR A 177 1.29 4.43 -11.94
CA TYR A 177 1.02 3.75 -10.66
C TYR A 177 -0.48 3.68 -10.35
N GLY A 178 -1.19 2.80 -11.04
CA GLY A 178 -2.63 2.57 -10.83
C GLY A 178 -2.97 1.86 -9.52
N TYR A 179 -1.99 1.15 -8.91
CA TYR A 179 -2.12 0.46 -7.62
C TYR A 179 -1.15 1.07 -6.61
N TRP A 180 -1.44 2.28 -6.19
CA TRP A 180 -0.68 3.02 -5.20
C TRP A 180 -1.39 3.03 -3.85
N GLY A 181 -0.65 2.89 -2.77
CA GLY A 181 -1.19 2.86 -1.42
C GLY A 181 -0.35 3.62 -0.40
N HIS A 182 -0.82 3.59 0.83
CA HIS A 182 -0.19 4.24 1.97
C HIS A 182 -0.26 3.34 3.20
N ASP A 183 0.51 3.68 4.21
CA ASP A 183 0.34 3.18 5.57
C ASP A 183 -0.77 3.99 6.24
N LEU A 184 -2.04 3.56 6.09
CA LEU A 184 -3.17 4.31 6.66
C LEU A 184 -3.04 4.42 8.17
N GLY A 185 -3.06 5.66 8.65
CA GLY A 185 -2.76 6.03 10.02
C GLY A 185 -1.33 6.56 10.23
N GLY A 186 -0.49 6.52 9.18
CA GLY A 186 0.93 6.85 9.23
C GLY A 186 1.80 5.78 9.87
N HIS A 187 3.08 5.78 9.58
CA HIS A 187 4.04 4.74 9.97
C HIS A 187 4.86 5.11 11.20
N MET A 188 5.47 6.30 11.23
CA MET A 188 6.43 6.70 12.24
C MET A 188 5.88 7.77 13.18
N ILE A 189 6.24 7.64 14.46
CA ILE A 189 5.96 8.67 15.46
C ILE A 189 6.75 9.94 15.11
N ASN A 190 6.05 11.06 15.17
CA ASN A 190 6.60 12.41 15.19
C ASN A 190 6.20 13.04 16.53
N TYR A 191 6.12 14.34 16.61
CA TYR A 191 5.66 15.10 17.78
C TYR A 191 4.14 15.09 17.98
N TYR A 192 3.42 14.28 17.22
CA TYR A 192 1.96 14.15 17.26
C TYR A 192 1.53 12.92 18.05
N GLU A 193 0.28 12.94 18.59
CA GLU A 193 -0.28 11.78 19.27
C GLU A 193 -0.50 10.63 18.27
N PRO A 194 0.20 9.48 18.45
CA PRO A 194 0.20 8.42 17.44
C PRO A 194 -1.12 7.66 17.35
N ASN A 195 -1.97 7.77 18.35
CA ASN A 195 -3.25 7.08 18.44
C ASN A 195 -4.44 8.06 18.47
N ASP A 196 -4.28 9.24 17.90
CA ASP A 196 -5.37 10.20 17.75
C ASP A 196 -6.54 9.55 16.97
N PRO A 197 -7.73 9.41 17.60
CA PRO A 197 -8.87 8.75 16.98
C PRO A 197 -9.41 9.50 15.76
N GLU A 198 -9.36 10.83 15.76
CA GLU A 198 -9.80 11.62 14.62
C GLU A 198 -8.84 11.45 13.44
N LEU A 199 -7.53 11.57 13.68
CA LEU A 199 -6.54 11.41 12.63
C LEU A 199 -6.65 10.03 11.96
N LEU A 200 -6.77 8.95 12.75
CA LEU A 200 -6.95 7.61 12.19
C LEU A 200 -8.25 7.51 11.39
N LEU A 201 -9.35 8.05 11.90
CA LEU A 201 -10.64 8.06 11.20
C LEU A 201 -10.54 8.78 9.85
N ARG A 202 -9.93 9.99 9.81
CA ARG A 202 -9.75 10.76 8.57
C ARG A 202 -8.87 10.01 7.57
N TRP A 203 -7.82 9.32 8.05
CA TRP A 203 -7.01 8.46 7.20
C TRP A 203 -7.79 7.28 6.63
N MET A 204 -8.62 6.63 7.45
CA MET A 204 -9.49 5.54 6.99
C MET A 204 -10.54 6.03 5.98
N GLN A 205 -11.12 7.22 6.19
CA GLN A 205 -12.05 7.85 5.27
C GLN A 205 -11.38 8.14 3.91
N PHE A 206 -10.18 8.71 3.90
CA PHE A 206 -9.37 8.87 2.70
C PHE A 206 -9.06 7.51 2.06
N GLY A 207 -8.62 6.55 2.85
CA GLY A 207 -8.23 5.22 2.40
C GLY A 207 -9.33 4.47 1.63
N VAL A 208 -10.62 4.71 1.93
CA VAL A 208 -11.74 4.14 1.17
C VAL A 208 -11.61 4.41 -0.32
N PHE A 209 -11.14 5.60 -0.68
CA PHE A 209 -11.02 6.11 -2.04
C PHE A 209 -9.56 6.06 -2.56
N THR A 210 -8.80 5.08 -2.12
CA THR A 210 -7.47 4.75 -2.64
C THR A 210 -7.46 3.37 -3.29
N PRO A 211 -6.52 3.04 -4.18
CA PRO A 211 -6.45 1.70 -4.76
C PRO A 211 -6.21 0.61 -3.71
N ILE A 212 -5.37 0.89 -2.72
CA ILE A 212 -4.99 -0.05 -1.65
C ILE A 212 -5.46 0.48 -0.30
N PHE A 213 -6.28 -0.31 0.37
CA PHE A 213 -6.83 0.01 1.70
C PHE A 213 -6.15 -0.86 2.75
N ARG A 214 -5.15 -0.32 3.44
CA ARG A 214 -4.29 -1.08 4.37
C ARG A 214 -3.83 -0.20 5.52
N THR A 215 -4.05 -0.62 6.75
CA THR A 215 -3.42 -0.02 7.94
C THR A 215 -2.03 -0.62 8.16
N HIS A 216 -1.07 0.20 8.56
CA HIS A 216 0.27 -0.24 8.96
C HIS A 216 0.94 0.80 9.83
N ALA A 217 1.91 0.36 10.65
CA ALA A 217 2.82 1.22 11.41
C ALA A 217 4.08 0.47 11.80
N THR A 218 5.12 1.20 12.20
CA THR A 218 6.29 0.61 12.85
C THR A 218 5.89 -0.11 14.15
N LYS A 219 6.68 -1.08 14.55
CA LYS A 219 6.52 -1.77 15.85
C LYS A 219 6.84 -0.89 17.06
N GLY A 220 7.26 0.35 16.83
CA GLY A 220 7.72 1.26 17.87
C GLY A 220 6.61 1.67 18.84
N GLY A 221 6.92 1.57 20.13
CA GLY A 221 6.12 2.14 21.19
C GLY A 221 4.73 1.53 21.35
N HIS A 222 3.75 2.39 21.38
CA HIS A 222 2.37 2.11 21.72
C HIS A 222 1.42 2.43 20.56
N ILE A 223 1.94 2.42 19.30
CA ILE A 223 1.11 2.68 18.13
C ILE A 223 0.11 1.54 17.94
N GLU A 224 -1.18 1.91 17.90
CA GLU A 224 -2.26 0.96 17.70
C GLU A 224 -2.82 1.06 16.27
N ARG A 225 -3.01 -0.10 15.61
CA ARG A 225 -3.62 -0.19 14.29
C ARG A 225 -4.74 -1.23 14.22
N ARG A 226 -5.09 -1.83 15.37
CA ARG A 226 -6.28 -2.64 15.52
C ARG A 226 -7.48 -1.72 15.65
N ILE A 227 -8.12 -1.41 14.54
CA ILE A 227 -9.17 -0.38 14.43
C ILE A 227 -10.32 -0.57 15.42
N TRP A 228 -10.57 -1.82 15.85
CA TRP A 228 -11.64 -2.15 16.79
C TRP A 228 -11.35 -1.79 18.26
N THR A 229 -10.17 -1.31 18.58
CA THR A 229 -9.79 -0.87 19.93
C THR A 229 -10.06 0.62 20.16
N TYR A 230 -10.41 1.37 19.13
CA TYR A 230 -10.67 2.80 19.21
C TYR A 230 -12.11 3.11 19.59
N ASP A 231 -12.34 4.13 20.42
CA ASP A 231 -13.69 4.53 20.85
C ASP A 231 -14.59 4.95 19.69
N ASN A 232 -14.02 5.49 18.62
CA ASN A 232 -14.72 5.84 17.38
C ASN A 232 -14.80 4.69 16.36
N PHE A 233 -14.56 3.45 16.79
CA PHE A 233 -14.66 2.26 15.92
C PHE A 233 -15.97 2.18 15.12
N PRO A 234 -17.16 2.53 15.65
CA PRO A 234 -18.37 2.51 14.83
C PRO A 234 -18.27 3.33 13.54
N MET A 235 -17.62 4.51 13.59
CA MET A 235 -17.37 5.35 12.40
C MET A 235 -16.31 4.72 11.47
N ILE A 236 -15.21 4.22 12.05
CA ILE A 236 -14.18 3.51 11.28
C ILE A 236 -14.78 2.29 10.57
N ASN A 237 -15.63 1.52 11.23
CA ASN A 237 -16.30 0.36 10.65
C ASN A 237 -17.23 0.72 9.49
N GLN A 238 -17.84 1.92 9.51
CA GLN A 238 -18.61 2.42 8.37
C GLN A 238 -17.72 2.65 7.14
N THR A 239 -16.49 3.14 7.32
CA THR A 239 -15.53 3.29 6.21
C THR A 239 -15.17 1.94 5.60
N VAL A 240 -14.94 0.93 6.45
CA VAL A 240 -14.65 -0.44 5.99
C VAL A 240 -15.85 -1.00 5.19
N LYS A 241 -17.07 -0.84 5.71
CA LYS A 241 -18.29 -1.30 5.01
C LYS A 241 -18.47 -0.58 3.67
N LEU A 242 -18.22 0.74 3.62
CA LEU A 242 -18.28 1.52 2.38
C LEU A 242 -17.24 1.00 1.36
N ARG A 243 -16.01 0.71 1.80
CA ARG A 243 -14.99 0.11 0.93
C ARG A 243 -15.46 -1.20 0.31
N TYR A 244 -16.09 -2.08 1.08
CA TYR A 244 -16.63 -3.33 0.55
C TYR A 244 -17.84 -3.11 -0.37
N ALA A 245 -18.70 -2.15 -0.08
CA ALA A 245 -19.81 -1.79 -0.97
C ALA A 245 -19.33 -1.26 -2.34
N LEU A 246 -18.19 -0.57 -2.36
CA LEU A 246 -17.55 -0.08 -3.58
C LEU A 246 -16.79 -1.16 -4.36
N PHE A 247 -16.67 -2.39 -3.86
CA PHE A 247 -15.86 -3.42 -4.50
C PHE A 247 -16.22 -3.70 -5.97
N PRO A 248 -17.50 -3.79 -6.37
CA PRO A 248 -17.84 -3.97 -7.78
C PRO A 248 -17.35 -2.80 -8.67
N TYR A 249 -17.47 -1.58 -8.17
CA TYR A 249 -16.97 -0.39 -8.86
C TYR A 249 -15.44 -0.41 -8.98
N LEU A 250 -14.75 -0.71 -7.89
CA LEU A 250 -13.28 -0.88 -7.87
C LEU A 250 -12.80 -1.91 -8.89
N TYR A 251 -13.48 -3.07 -8.93
CA TYR A 251 -13.14 -4.14 -9.86
C TYR A 251 -13.32 -3.70 -11.33
N THR A 252 -14.41 -3.00 -11.61
CA THR A 252 -14.69 -2.44 -12.95
C THR A 252 -13.64 -1.40 -13.35
N MET A 253 -13.29 -0.48 -12.45
CA MET A 253 -12.26 0.53 -12.71
C MET A 253 -10.85 -0.07 -12.83
N ALA A 254 -10.55 -1.13 -12.09
CA ALA A 254 -9.32 -1.87 -12.25
C ALA A 254 -9.22 -2.55 -13.62
N ARG A 255 -10.35 -3.08 -14.13
CA ARG A 255 -10.42 -3.62 -15.50
C ARG A 255 -10.20 -2.50 -16.53
N LYS A 256 -10.84 -1.36 -16.35
CA LYS A 256 -10.65 -0.19 -17.22
C LYS A 256 -9.20 0.29 -17.20
N ALA A 257 -8.58 0.36 -16.03
CA ALA A 257 -7.15 0.70 -15.90
C ALA A 257 -6.23 -0.26 -16.66
N TYR A 258 -6.54 -1.57 -16.65
CA TYR A 258 -5.83 -2.55 -17.47
C TYR A 258 -5.97 -2.29 -18.98
N ASP A 259 -7.17 -1.94 -19.43
CA ASP A 259 -7.45 -1.74 -20.85
C ASP A 259 -6.92 -0.40 -21.39
N THR A 260 -6.86 0.64 -20.56
CA THR A 260 -6.54 2.02 -20.99
C THR A 260 -5.22 2.56 -20.47
N GLY A 261 -4.65 1.93 -19.45
CA GLY A 261 -3.49 2.46 -18.71
C GLY A 261 -3.82 3.61 -17.73
N VAL A 262 -5.09 4.05 -17.66
CA VAL A 262 -5.51 5.15 -16.76
C VAL A 262 -5.88 4.59 -15.40
N GLY A 263 -5.18 5.03 -14.36
CA GLY A 263 -5.37 4.56 -12.98
C GLY A 263 -6.72 4.93 -12.37
N LEU A 264 -7.02 4.30 -11.22
CA LEU A 264 -8.27 4.52 -10.49
C LEU A 264 -8.35 5.93 -9.88
N CYS A 265 -7.27 6.41 -9.25
CA CYS A 265 -7.19 7.78 -8.73
C CYS A 265 -6.59 8.68 -9.79
N ARG A 266 -7.29 9.77 -10.12
CA ARG A 266 -6.92 10.66 -11.24
C ARG A 266 -6.92 12.10 -10.78
N PRO A 267 -5.84 12.85 -11.05
CA PRO A 267 -5.87 14.30 -10.87
C PRO A 267 -7.02 14.92 -11.67
N MET A 268 -7.59 16.02 -11.18
CA MET A 268 -8.72 16.70 -11.84
C MET A 268 -8.39 17.11 -13.28
N TYR A 269 -7.13 17.46 -13.58
CA TYR A 269 -6.68 17.88 -14.91
C TYR A 269 -6.67 16.77 -15.95
N TYR A 270 -6.93 15.51 -15.61
CA TYR A 270 -7.13 14.47 -16.62
C TYR A 270 -8.40 14.70 -17.44
N GLU A 271 -9.43 15.28 -16.82
CA GLU A 271 -10.69 15.59 -17.48
C GLU A 271 -10.84 17.09 -17.80
N TYR A 272 -10.16 17.96 -17.04
CA TYR A 272 -10.26 19.43 -17.17
C TYR A 272 -8.88 20.08 -17.32
N PRO A 273 -8.11 19.73 -18.37
CA PRO A 273 -6.72 20.19 -18.51
C PRO A 273 -6.59 21.71 -18.75
N GLU A 274 -7.66 22.36 -19.25
CA GLU A 274 -7.66 23.79 -19.54
C GLU A 274 -8.20 24.66 -18.38
N THR A 275 -8.51 24.04 -17.23
CA THR A 275 -9.15 24.71 -16.10
C THR A 275 -8.17 24.89 -14.94
N ALA A 276 -7.94 26.12 -14.49
CA ALA A 276 -6.98 26.43 -13.42
C ALA A 276 -7.29 25.69 -12.10
N GLU A 277 -8.56 25.63 -11.72
CA GLU A 277 -9.03 24.93 -10.52
C GLU A 277 -8.62 23.46 -10.47
N ALA A 278 -8.46 22.83 -11.64
CA ALA A 278 -8.03 21.44 -11.74
C ALA A 278 -6.58 21.21 -11.28
N TYR A 279 -5.78 22.27 -11.27
CA TYR A 279 -4.39 22.28 -10.80
C TYR A 279 -4.25 22.86 -9.40
N GLU A 280 -5.09 23.83 -9.04
CA GLU A 280 -5.04 24.51 -7.76
C GLU A 280 -5.63 23.67 -6.60
N ARG A 281 -6.53 22.72 -6.91
CA ARG A 281 -7.22 21.89 -5.92
C ARG A 281 -6.56 20.51 -5.77
N GLU A 282 -5.27 20.49 -5.42
CA GLU A 282 -4.43 19.28 -5.36
C GLU A 282 -4.98 18.19 -4.41
N GLY A 283 -5.73 18.58 -3.37
CA GLY A 283 -6.32 17.67 -2.39
C GLY A 283 -7.63 17.01 -2.83
N GLN A 284 -8.17 17.30 -4.04
CA GLN A 284 -9.33 16.62 -4.59
C GLN A 284 -8.97 15.88 -5.91
N TYR A 285 -9.68 14.79 -6.18
CA TYR A 285 -9.37 13.93 -7.32
C TYR A 285 -10.58 13.11 -7.74
N PHE A 286 -10.52 12.53 -8.93
CA PHE A 286 -11.49 11.53 -9.37
C PHE A 286 -11.08 10.13 -8.91
N PHE A 287 -12.03 9.41 -8.34
CA PHE A 287 -11.93 8.00 -8.04
C PHE A 287 -12.76 7.21 -9.07
N GLY A 288 -12.11 6.69 -10.09
CA GLY A 288 -12.75 6.18 -11.29
C GLY A 288 -13.38 7.29 -12.13
N ASP A 289 -14.48 6.97 -12.82
CA ASP A 289 -15.11 7.88 -13.78
C ASP A 289 -16.13 8.83 -13.14
N ASP A 290 -16.80 8.39 -12.07
CA ASP A 290 -18.04 8.98 -11.60
C ASP A 290 -17.99 9.54 -10.18
N ILE A 291 -16.88 9.36 -9.48
CA ILE A 291 -16.75 9.77 -8.07
C ILE A 291 -15.70 10.88 -7.93
N LEU A 292 -16.15 12.05 -7.53
CA LEU A 292 -15.29 13.15 -7.06
C LEU A 292 -15.04 12.97 -5.57
N VAL A 293 -13.79 13.04 -5.13
CA VAL A 293 -13.38 12.88 -3.73
C VAL A 293 -12.58 14.10 -3.27
N ALA A 294 -12.90 14.65 -2.13
CA ALA A 294 -12.19 15.79 -1.52
C ALA A 294 -11.98 15.55 -0.01
N PRO A 295 -11.05 14.68 0.40
CA PRO A 295 -10.93 14.21 1.78
C PRO A 295 -10.74 15.35 2.78
N VAL A 296 -11.30 15.21 3.99
CA VAL A 296 -10.95 16.04 5.12
C VAL A 296 -9.56 15.61 5.61
N VAL A 297 -8.63 16.56 5.62
CA VAL A 297 -7.21 16.32 5.91
C VAL A 297 -6.65 17.24 6.99
N GLU A 298 -7.54 17.90 7.71
CA GLU A 298 -7.24 18.79 8.83
C GLU A 298 -8.07 18.39 10.04
N PRO A 299 -7.62 18.68 11.27
CA PRO A 299 -8.41 18.42 12.45
C PRO A 299 -9.72 19.24 12.44
N SER A 300 -10.77 18.67 13.01
CA SER A 300 -12.04 19.37 13.19
C SER A 300 -11.93 20.46 14.26
N VAL A 301 -12.80 21.46 14.13
CA VAL A 301 -13.04 22.44 15.19
C VAL A 301 -14.45 22.19 15.73
N ASP A 302 -14.55 21.90 17.02
CA ASP A 302 -15.83 21.54 17.67
C ASP A 302 -16.57 20.39 16.95
N GLY A 303 -15.81 19.40 16.43
CA GLY A 303 -16.34 18.22 15.74
C GLY A 303 -16.81 18.47 14.29
N VAL A 304 -16.55 19.64 13.73
CA VAL A 304 -16.91 20.02 12.37
C VAL A 304 -15.68 20.45 11.59
N SER A 305 -15.53 19.94 10.38
CA SER A 305 -14.48 20.33 9.43
C SER A 305 -15.12 21.07 8.26
N LYS A 306 -14.53 22.18 7.87
CA LYS A 306 -14.95 22.95 6.69
C LYS A 306 -14.06 22.57 5.51
N LYS A 307 -14.65 22.19 4.37
CA LYS A 307 -13.92 21.82 3.16
C LYS A 307 -14.38 22.66 1.97
N GLU A 308 -13.43 23.30 1.31
CA GLU A 308 -13.65 23.98 0.05
C GLU A 308 -13.45 23.00 -1.11
N ILE A 309 -14.43 22.91 -2.01
CA ILE A 309 -14.49 21.92 -3.09
C ILE A 309 -14.87 22.62 -4.38
N TRP A 310 -14.13 22.38 -5.43
CA TRP A 310 -14.49 22.76 -6.78
C TRP A 310 -15.34 21.67 -7.41
N PHE A 311 -16.53 22.06 -7.89
CA PHE A 311 -17.42 21.21 -8.65
C PHE A 311 -17.33 21.59 -10.13
N PRO A 312 -16.74 20.74 -11.01
CA PRO A 312 -16.78 20.95 -12.44
C PRO A 312 -18.23 21.07 -12.97
N GLU A 313 -18.40 21.59 -14.19
CA GLU A 313 -19.70 21.69 -14.85
C GLU A 313 -20.49 20.38 -14.77
N GLY A 314 -21.82 20.48 -14.60
CA GLY A 314 -22.73 19.36 -14.44
C GLY A 314 -23.43 19.34 -13.09
N LYS A 315 -23.90 18.17 -12.69
CA LYS A 315 -24.60 17.97 -11.41
C LYS A 315 -23.91 16.92 -10.59
N TRP A 316 -23.83 17.16 -9.27
CA TRP A 316 -23.09 16.33 -8.33
C TRP A 316 -23.97 15.95 -7.15
N TRP A 317 -24.19 14.67 -6.94
CA TRP A 317 -24.91 14.18 -5.76
C TRP A 317 -23.97 14.11 -4.55
N SER A 318 -24.20 14.98 -3.56
CA SER A 318 -23.48 14.94 -2.30
C SER A 318 -24.06 13.84 -1.41
N VAL A 319 -23.27 12.80 -1.15
CA VAL A 319 -23.72 11.67 -0.31
C VAL A 319 -23.87 12.12 1.14
N ALA A 320 -22.91 12.87 1.65
CA ALA A 320 -22.93 13.37 3.04
C ALA A 320 -24.13 14.29 3.35
N HIS A 321 -24.61 15.05 2.35
CA HIS A 321 -25.69 16.03 2.55
C HIS A 321 -27.03 15.60 1.95
N GLY A 322 -27.08 14.48 1.21
CA GLY A 322 -28.31 13.99 0.58
C GLY A 322 -28.94 14.97 -0.41
N LYS A 323 -28.11 15.74 -1.17
CA LYS A 323 -28.60 16.78 -2.09
C LYS A 323 -27.76 16.88 -3.35
N LEU A 324 -28.37 17.40 -4.41
CA LEU A 324 -27.67 17.78 -5.63
C LEU A 324 -26.97 19.13 -5.46
N ILE A 325 -25.80 19.25 -6.06
CA ILE A 325 -25.00 20.46 -6.15
C ILE A 325 -24.80 20.75 -7.63
N ASP A 326 -25.13 21.96 -8.08
CA ASP A 326 -24.82 22.41 -9.42
C ASP A 326 -23.32 22.74 -9.52
N GLY A 327 -22.68 22.28 -10.59
CA GLY A 327 -21.28 22.49 -10.89
C GLY A 327 -20.97 23.87 -11.46
N GLY A 328 -19.74 24.04 -11.99
CA GLY A 328 -19.21 25.32 -12.43
C GLY A 328 -18.89 26.26 -11.27
N THR A 329 -18.65 25.73 -10.07
CA THR A 329 -18.53 26.56 -8.87
C THR A 329 -17.64 25.94 -7.80
N VAL A 330 -17.11 26.79 -6.93
CA VAL A 330 -16.45 26.37 -5.68
C VAL A 330 -17.45 26.54 -4.53
N ARG A 331 -17.55 25.53 -3.67
CA ARG A 331 -18.39 25.54 -2.47
C ARG A 331 -17.59 25.21 -1.23
N SER A 332 -17.86 25.93 -0.14
CA SER A 332 -17.40 25.55 1.19
C SER A 332 -18.53 24.80 1.89
N LEU A 333 -18.25 23.57 2.32
CA LEU A 333 -19.23 22.67 2.95
C LEU A 333 -18.68 22.18 4.29
N ASP A 334 -19.59 21.96 5.25
CA ASP A 334 -19.27 21.52 6.59
C ASP A 334 -19.49 19.99 6.70
N TYR A 335 -18.58 19.32 7.41
CA TYR A 335 -18.58 17.86 7.58
C TYR A 335 -18.36 17.49 9.04
N THR A 336 -19.22 16.67 9.60
CA THR A 336 -19.02 16.04 10.89
C THR A 336 -18.02 14.88 10.78
N LEU A 337 -17.62 14.31 11.92
CA LEU A 337 -16.59 13.25 11.94
C LEU A 337 -17.00 11.99 11.14
N ASP A 338 -18.28 11.66 11.10
CA ASP A 338 -18.82 10.49 10.38
C ASP A 338 -19.05 10.73 8.88
N GLN A 339 -18.93 11.97 8.41
CA GLN A 339 -19.18 12.34 7.02
C GLN A 339 -17.90 12.36 6.19
N ILE A 340 -18.02 11.88 4.94
CA ILE A 340 -16.94 11.84 3.97
C ILE A 340 -17.31 12.69 2.76
N PRO A 341 -16.43 13.62 2.33
CA PRO A 341 -16.66 14.42 1.13
C PRO A 341 -16.44 13.63 -0.14
N TYR A 342 -17.47 12.97 -0.65
CA TYR A 342 -17.47 12.35 -1.98
C TYR A 342 -18.81 12.55 -2.67
N PHE A 343 -18.77 12.58 -4.00
CA PHE A 343 -19.88 13.00 -4.82
C PHE A 343 -19.99 12.13 -6.05
N TYR A 344 -21.21 11.76 -6.40
CA TYR A 344 -21.47 11.07 -7.66
C TYR A 344 -21.84 12.07 -8.75
N ARG A 345 -21.22 11.90 -9.91
CA ARG A 345 -21.62 12.60 -11.14
C ARG A 345 -23.03 12.13 -11.56
N GLN A 346 -23.90 13.07 -11.95
CA GLN A 346 -25.27 12.80 -12.37
C GLN A 346 -25.46 13.05 -13.85
#